data_22d73a7aefe35d72d2a491c8730941a2
#
_entry.id   22d73a7aefe35d72d2a491c8730941a2
#
_cell.length_a   1.000
_cell.length_b   1.000
_cell.length_c   1.000
_cell.angle_alpha   90.00
_cell.angle_beta   90.00
_cell.angle_gamma   90.00
#
_symmetry.space_group_name_H-M   'P 1'
#
loop_
_entity.id
_entity.type
_entity.pdbx_description
1 polymer ?
#
loop_
_entity_poly.entity_id
_entity_poly.type
_entity_poly.pdbx_seq_one_letter_code
_entity_poly.pdbx_strand_id
1 'polypeptide(L)'
;MCVRLAAMALAMLVTLPLIVPAAAQQDPFQDRLGGPLPSPSITTPNLPPALPSAEPDAQLSLSALLSGPGTPLRQGLAWRVYEDRGDGTKPSIVARSAEAEPHFTLAPGTYVATVTYGFASASKRIVMGGQPTTETLRVAAGALKLSGAVGDQKIPPAQVLFSVFVPVGTNSEGRLVRSGIKTGELLRLPEGTYHVVSTYGESNAIQRADLRVENGKVTEATLNHRAATVTLKLVAAAGAEAFAGTAFSVLTPGGDTIREAIGAFPEVTLAEGDYVLIARHDGQVYTREFKVESGLDRDIEVVAKSG
;
A
#
# COMPACT_ATOMS: atom_id res chain seq x y z
N MET A 1 -51.25 -19.96 23.06
CA MET A 1 -51.20 -20.08 24.53
C MET A 1 -50.57 -18.79 25.07
N CYS A 2 -51.42 -18.03 25.70
CA CYS A 2 -51.11 -16.76 26.40
C CYS A 2 -50.10 -16.96 27.54
N VAL A 3 -49.31 -15.95 27.83
CA VAL A 3 -49.28 -15.30 29.16
C VAL A 3 -48.62 -13.91 29.03
N ARG A 4 -49.43 -12.91 29.41
CA ARG A 4 -49.04 -11.52 29.74
C ARG A 4 -48.60 -11.46 31.21
N LEU A 5 -47.71 -10.50 31.55
CA LEU A 5 -47.72 -9.74 32.85
C LEU A 5 -46.68 -8.60 32.63
N ALA A 6 -47.05 -7.36 32.63
CA ALA A 6 -47.64 -6.46 33.63
C ALA A 6 -46.53 -5.63 34.33
N ALA A 7 -46.66 -4.33 34.12
CA ALA A 7 -45.84 -3.22 34.63
C ALA A 7 -45.90 -3.04 36.15
N MET A 8 -44.85 -2.40 36.70
CA MET A 8 -45.00 -1.65 37.95
C MET A 8 -44.06 -0.44 37.97
N ALA A 9 -44.68 0.72 37.87
CA ALA A 9 -44.07 2.03 38.07
C ALA A 9 -43.99 2.30 39.57
N LEU A 10 -42.84 2.77 40.07
CA LEU A 10 -42.70 3.30 41.41
C LEU A 10 -42.25 4.77 41.32
N ALA A 11 -43.21 5.66 41.64
CA ALA A 11 -42.97 7.09 41.78
C ALA A 11 -42.43 7.39 43.15
N MET A 12 -41.27 8.05 43.24
CA MET A 12 -40.71 8.55 44.49
C MET A 12 -40.85 10.09 44.50
N LEU A 13 -41.70 10.54 45.42
CA LEU A 13 -41.94 11.96 45.75
C LEU A 13 -40.76 12.48 46.58
N VAL A 14 -40.07 13.51 46.13
CA VAL A 14 -39.06 14.23 46.93
C VAL A 14 -39.64 15.58 47.31
N THR A 15 -39.83 15.78 48.60
CA THR A 15 -40.30 17.00 49.26
C THR A 15 -39.17 18.02 49.40
N LEU A 16 -39.39 19.25 48.92
CA LEU A 16 -38.52 20.41 49.18
C LEU A 16 -38.85 21.02 50.53
N PRO A 17 -37.87 21.45 51.33
CA PRO A 17 -38.13 22.33 52.50
C PRO A 17 -38.16 23.82 52.08
N LEU A 18 -39.18 24.54 52.49
CA LEU A 18 -39.29 25.99 52.44
C LEU A 18 -38.31 26.63 53.41
N ILE A 19 -37.48 27.55 52.91
CA ILE A 19 -36.65 28.44 53.72
C ILE A 19 -37.41 29.80 53.86
N VAL A 20 -37.73 30.14 55.10
CA VAL A 20 -38.35 31.43 55.48
C VAL A 20 -37.21 32.46 55.72
N PRO A 21 -37.30 33.68 55.20
CA PRO A 21 -36.31 34.73 55.47
C PRO A 21 -36.52 35.33 56.87
N ALA A 22 -35.47 35.46 57.65
CA ALA A 22 -35.45 36.15 58.94
C ALA A 22 -35.48 37.67 58.71
N ALA A 23 -36.38 38.32 59.44
CA ALA A 23 -36.54 39.77 59.46
C ALA A 23 -35.38 40.44 60.24
N ALA A 24 -34.83 41.51 59.68
CA ALA A 24 -33.81 42.34 60.28
C ALA A 24 -34.39 43.17 61.43
N GLN A 25 -33.80 43.09 62.60
CA GLN A 25 -34.04 44.02 63.72
C GLN A 25 -33.27 45.33 63.47
N GLN A 26 -33.96 46.43 63.52
CA GLN A 26 -33.44 47.79 63.50
C GLN A 26 -33.00 48.17 64.92
N ASP A 27 -31.72 48.54 65.13
CA ASP A 27 -31.23 49.17 66.34
C ASP A 27 -31.44 50.72 66.26
N PRO A 28 -32.00 51.34 67.29
CA PRO A 28 -32.22 52.79 67.31
C PRO A 28 -31.13 53.51 68.11
N PHE A 29 -29.99 53.78 67.49
CA PHE A 29 -29.05 54.79 68.01
C PHE A 29 -28.28 55.41 66.85
N GLN A 30 -28.86 56.46 66.35
CA GLN A 30 -28.20 57.39 65.46
C GLN A 30 -28.55 58.79 65.88
N ASP A 31 -27.64 59.50 66.46
CA ASP A 31 -27.42 60.91 66.09
C ASP A 31 -26.09 61.41 66.68
N ARG A 32 -25.12 61.80 65.89
CA ARG A 32 -24.35 63.04 65.91
C ARG A 32 -22.98 62.93 65.28
N LEU A 33 -22.82 63.83 64.31
CA LEU A 33 -21.57 64.51 63.95
C LEU A 33 -20.61 63.84 62.94
N GLY A 34 -20.49 64.54 61.83
CA GLY A 34 -19.34 64.41 60.95
C GLY A 34 -19.64 64.40 59.47
N GLY A 35 -19.44 65.51 58.80
CA GLY A 35 -19.62 65.64 57.35
C GLY A 35 -18.83 64.60 56.51
N PRO A 36 -19.20 64.38 55.26
CA PRO A 36 -18.60 63.34 54.45
C PRO A 36 -17.13 63.66 54.14
N LEU A 37 -16.26 62.77 54.56
CA LEU A 37 -14.88 62.76 54.10
C LEU A 37 -14.87 62.36 52.59
N PRO A 38 -14.04 63.01 51.73
CA PRO A 38 -13.91 62.62 50.36
C PRO A 38 -13.33 61.21 50.27
N SER A 39 -14.09 60.31 49.61
CA SER A 39 -13.62 58.95 49.27
C SER A 39 -12.36 59.04 48.46
N PRO A 40 -11.27 58.34 48.80
CA PRO A 40 -10.12 58.27 47.90
C PRO A 40 -10.57 57.60 46.61
N SER A 41 -10.47 58.28 45.49
CA SER A 41 -10.61 57.70 44.16
C SER A 41 -9.47 56.71 43.99
N ILE A 42 -9.79 55.42 44.15
CA ILE A 42 -8.88 54.36 43.76
C ILE A 42 -8.86 54.35 42.23
N THR A 43 -7.87 55.02 41.64
CA THR A 43 -7.56 54.86 40.23
C THR A 43 -7.09 53.42 40.06
N THR A 44 -7.99 52.53 39.58
CA THR A 44 -7.59 51.22 39.13
C THR A 44 -6.53 51.39 38.05
N PRO A 45 -5.32 50.80 38.23
CA PRO A 45 -4.35 50.83 37.15
C PRO A 45 -5.00 50.20 35.93
N ASN A 46 -5.01 50.94 34.82
CA ASN A 46 -5.39 50.41 33.54
C ASN A 46 -4.35 49.33 33.16
N LEU A 47 -4.59 48.05 33.54
CA LEU A 47 -3.78 46.97 33.08
C LEU A 47 -3.89 46.96 31.55
N PRO A 48 -2.75 46.94 30.84
CA PRO A 48 -2.83 46.71 29.41
C PRO A 48 -3.60 45.41 29.13
N PRO A 49 -4.39 45.32 28.05
CA PRO A 49 -5.09 44.11 27.70
C PRO A 49 -4.11 42.96 27.70
N ALA A 50 -4.41 41.92 28.45
CA ALA A 50 -3.59 40.71 28.48
C ALA A 50 -3.36 40.26 27.04
N LEU A 51 -2.11 40.17 26.64
CA LEU A 51 -1.75 39.56 25.36
C LEU A 51 -2.44 38.19 25.28
N PRO A 52 -3.05 37.84 24.16
CA PRO A 52 -3.65 36.52 24.02
C PRO A 52 -2.58 35.48 24.35
N SER A 53 -2.78 34.74 25.43
CA SER A 53 -1.90 33.63 25.79
C SER A 53 -1.92 32.68 24.62
N ALA A 54 -0.76 32.45 23.99
CA ALA A 54 -0.65 31.41 22.99
C ALA A 54 -1.14 30.08 23.60
N GLU A 55 -2.05 29.42 22.94
CA GLU A 55 -2.49 28.10 23.39
C GLU A 55 -1.26 27.17 23.47
N PRO A 56 -1.13 26.35 24.49
CA PRO A 56 0.01 25.44 24.64
C PRO A 56 0.02 24.37 23.53
N ASP A 57 1.21 23.85 23.25
CA ASP A 57 1.35 22.67 22.39
C ASP A 57 0.53 21.50 22.97
N ALA A 58 -0.13 20.76 22.10
CA ALA A 58 -0.99 19.64 22.48
C ALA A 58 -0.55 18.33 21.81
N GLN A 59 -0.90 17.22 22.44
CA GLN A 59 -0.59 15.90 21.92
C GLN A 59 -1.60 15.46 20.85
N LEU A 60 -1.08 15.06 19.67
CA LEU A 60 -1.82 14.35 18.63
C LEU A 60 -1.49 12.87 18.69
N SER A 61 -2.50 12.04 18.98
CA SER A 61 -2.40 10.58 18.94
C SER A 61 -3.06 10.05 17.67
N LEU A 62 -2.36 9.22 16.89
CA LEU A 62 -2.87 8.68 15.64
C LEU A 62 -2.94 7.16 15.69
N SER A 63 -3.95 6.61 15.01
CA SER A 63 -4.10 5.17 14.78
C SER A 63 -4.62 4.92 13.37
N ALA A 64 -4.39 3.70 12.84
CA ALA A 64 -4.90 3.32 11.52
C ALA A 64 -5.65 1.99 11.57
N LEU A 65 -6.77 1.94 10.85
CA LEU A 65 -7.59 0.74 10.66
C LEU A 65 -7.72 0.42 9.18
N LEU A 66 -7.83 -0.87 8.85
CA LEU A 66 -8.35 -1.24 7.54
C LEU A 66 -9.82 -0.81 7.41
N SER A 67 -10.16 -0.18 6.29
CA SER A 67 -11.56 0.11 5.96
C SER A 67 -12.33 -1.21 5.84
N GLY A 68 -13.65 -1.18 6.05
CA GLY A 68 -14.48 -2.39 6.05
C GLY A 68 -14.38 -3.16 7.36
N PRO A 69 -13.45 -4.11 7.55
CA PRO A 69 -13.41 -4.93 8.77
C PRO A 69 -13.01 -4.14 10.02
N GLY A 70 -12.43 -2.94 9.87
CA GLY A 70 -12.00 -2.12 11.00
C GLY A 70 -10.83 -2.72 11.79
N THR A 71 -10.06 -3.63 11.16
CA THR A 71 -8.91 -4.28 11.80
C THR A 71 -7.79 -3.28 12.05
N PRO A 72 -7.26 -3.15 13.28
CA PRO A 72 -6.13 -2.28 13.58
C PRO A 72 -4.87 -2.67 12.81
N LEU A 73 -4.23 -1.68 12.19
CA LEU A 73 -2.96 -1.85 11.51
C LEU A 73 -1.82 -1.62 12.52
N ARG A 74 -1.03 -2.67 12.79
CA ARG A 74 0.03 -2.62 13.81
C ARG A 74 1.44 -2.58 13.24
N GLN A 75 1.61 -2.82 11.94
CA GLN A 75 2.93 -2.91 11.30
C GLN A 75 2.87 -2.43 9.84
N GLY A 76 4.02 -1.99 9.32
CA GLY A 76 4.15 -1.57 7.93
C GLY A 76 3.51 -0.22 7.62
N LEU A 77 3.31 0.60 8.65
CA LEU A 77 2.82 1.97 8.54
C LEU A 77 3.97 2.96 8.38
N ALA A 78 3.70 4.03 7.65
CA ALA A 78 4.56 5.21 7.66
C ALA A 78 3.67 6.46 7.73
N TRP A 79 3.82 7.19 8.82
CA TRP A 79 3.08 8.41 9.10
C TRP A 79 3.86 9.64 8.68
N ARG A 80 3.14 10.62 8.15
CA ARG A 80 3.63 11.98 7.88
C ARG A 80 2.56 12.97 8.30
N VAL A 81 2.96 13.96 9.08
CA VAL A 81 2.09 15.07 9.45
C VAL A 81 2.63 16.31 8.74
N TYR A 82 1.77 17.00 8.03
CA TYR A 82 2.07 18.21 7.30
C TYR A 82 1.34 19.38 7.95
N GLU A 83 2.02 20.51 8.10
CA GLU A 83 1.38 21.78 8.46
C GLU A 83 0.65 22.35 7.23
N ASP A 84 -0.63 22.70 7.41
CA ASP A 84 -1.46 23.33 6.39
C ASP A 84 -1.74 24.78 6.79
N ARG A 85 -0.97 25.70 6.22
CA ARG A 85 -1.08 27.12 6.52
C ARG A 85 -2.26 27.81 5.87
N GLY A 86 -2.94 27.14 4.92
CA GLY A 86 -4.10 27.70 4.21
C GLY A 86 -3.78 28.86 3.25
N ASP A 87 -2.51 29.22 3.09
CA ASP A 87 -2.03 30.33 2.27
C ASP A 87 -1.63 29.92 0.82
N GLY A 88 -1.91 28.66 0.46
CA GLY A 88 -1.56 28.09 -0.84
C GLY A 88 -0.08 27.70 -0.98
N THR A 89 0.73 27.86 0.07
CA THR A 89 2.11 27.37 0.08
C THR A 89 2.13 25.85 0.19
N LYS A 90 3.21 25.24 -0.32
CA LYS A 90 3.37 23.79 -0.26
C LYS A 90 3.44 23.34 1.21
N PRO A 91 2.60 22.36 1.62
CA PRO A 91 2.61 21.85 2.98
C PRO A 91 3.99 21.33 3.40
N SER A 92 4.47 21.74 4.58
CA SER A 92 5.73 21.28 5.15
C SER A 92 5.52 20.09 6.08
N ILE A 93 6.44 19.10 6.04
CA ILE A 93 6.38 17.96 6.96
C ILE A 93 6.91 18.42 8.31
N VAL A 94 6.07 18.30 9.36
CA VAL A 94 6.41 18.65 10.73
C VAL A 94 6.72 17.43 11.60
N ALA A 95 6.18 16.26 11.26
CA ALA A 95 6.44 15.02 12.00
C ALA A 95 6.37 13.77 11.12
N ARG A 96 7.08 12.71 11.54
CA ARG A 96 7.10 11.38 10.91
C ARG A 96 7.21 10.30 11.97
N SER A 97 6.58 9.13 11.72
CA SER A 97 6.74 7.92 12.54
C SER A 97 6.45 6.68 11.71
N ALA A 98 6.97 5.54 12.15
CA ALA A 98 6.62 4.21 11.65
C ALA A 98 5.90 3.35 12.70
N GLU A 99 5.56 3.92 13.84
CA GLU A 99 4.85 3.26 14.93
C GLU A 99 3.39 2.99 14.55
N ALA A 100 2.79 2.01 15.22
CA ALA A 100 1.38 1.69 15.00
C ALA A 100 0.45 2.81 15.51
N GLU A 101 0.80 3.40 16.65
CA GLU A 101 0.04 4.43 17.36
C GLU A 101 0.99 5.56 17.78
N PRO A 102 1.43 6.42 16.83
CA PRO A 102 2.36 7.50 17.15
C PRO A 102 1.69 8.63 17.91
N HIS A 103 2.52 9.31 18.73
CA HIS A 103 2.17 10.51 19.47
C HIS A 103 3.08 11.66 19.04
N PHE A 104 2.48 12.81 18.71
CA PHE A 104 3.19 14.00 18.29
C PHE A 104 2.79 15.17 19.17
N THR A 105 3.73 15.99 19.62
CA THR A 105 3.46 17.27 20.29
C THR A 105 3.52 18.36 19.24
N LEU A 106 2.40 19.07 19.03
CA LEU A 106 2.23 20.05 17.98
C LEU A 106 1.63 21.36 18.53
N ALA A 107 2.06 22.47 17.99
CA ALA A 107 1.45 23.77 18.26
C ALA A 107 0.00 23.82 17.75
N PRO A 108 -0.84 24.74 18.28
CA PRO A 108 -2.15 25.00 17.71
C PRO A 108 -2.06 25.37 16.23
N GLY A 109 -2.90 24.76 15.39
CA GLY A 109 -2.85 24.95 13.95
C GLY A 109 -3.64 23.91 13.17
N THR A 110 -3.55 23.99 11.85
CA THR A 110 -4.17 23.02 10.96
C THR A 110 -3.10 22.11 10.36
N TYR A 111 -3.37 20.80 10.40
CA TYR A 111 -2.45 19.78 9.94
C TYR A 111 -3.14 18.80 9.00
N VAL A 112 -2.38 18.15 8.14
CA VAL A 112 -2.83 17.00 7.35
C VAL A 112 -1.99 15.80 7.78
N ALA A 113 -2.62 14.87 8.50
CA ALA A 113 -2.01 13.59 8.81
C ALA A 113 -2.21 12.62 7.64
N THR A 114 -1.15 11.98 7.19
CA THR A 114 -1.16 10.96 6.14
C THR A 114 -0.52 9.69 6.67
N VAL A 115 -1.18 8.57 6.47
CA VAL A 115 -0.63 7.24 6.71
C VAL A 115 -0.50 6.49 5.40
N THR A 116 0.62 5.79 5.20
CA THR A 116 0.82 4.86 4.08
C THR A 116 0.99 3.45 4.61
N TYR A 117 0.38 2.48 3.89
CA TYR A 117 0.44 1.05 4.16
C TYR A 117 0.72 0.30 2.86
N GLY A 118 2.01 0.05 2.59
CA GLY A 118 2.45 -0.37 1.26
C GLY A 118 2.23 0.74 0.23
N PHE A 119 1.45 0.46 -0.82
CA PHE A 119 1.05 1.45 -1.84
C PHE A 119 -0.29 2.14 -1.54
N ALA A 120 -1.03 1.67 -0.53
CA ALA A 120 -2.25 2.32 -0.09
C ALA A 120 -1.96 3.47 0.88
N SER A 121 -2.81 4.49 0.88
CA SER A 121 -2.68 5.63 1.79
C SER A 121 -4.04 6.18 2.19
N ALA A 122 -4.07 6.86 3.34
CA ALA A 122 -5.19 7.67 3.78
C ALA A 122 -4.68 8.98 4.36
N SER A 123 -5.47 10.04 4.21
CA SER A 123 -5.14 11.37 4.75
C SER A 123 -6.36 11.96 5.46
N LYS A 124 -6.10 12.72 6.53
CA LYS A 124 -7.14 13.45 7.27
C LYS A 124 -6.62 14.82 7.66
N ARG A 125 -7.45 15.84 7.45
CA ARG A 125 -7.21 17.19 7.95
C ARG A 125 -7.62 17.26 9.41
N ILE A 126 -6.78 17.82 10.27
CA ILE A 126 -6.92 17.88 11.73
C ILE A 126 -6.65 19.32 12.15
N VAL A 127 -7.54 19.86 12.98
CA VAL A 127 -7.35 21.16 13.61
C VAL A 127 -6.92 20.90 15.04
N MET A 128 -5.72 21.35 15.40
CA MET A 128 -5.17 21.27 16.75
C MET A 128 -5.43 22.58 17.49
N GLY A 129 -6.02 22.49 18.66
CA GLY A 129 -6.02 23.54 19.67
C GLY A 129 -5.08 23.20 20.81
N GLY A 130 -5.25 23.83 21.97
CA GLY A 130 -4.46 23.55 23.18
C GLY A 130 -4.82 22.26 23.93
N GLN A 131 -5.64 21.36 23.35
CA GLN A 131 -6.09 20.13 23.98
C GLN A 131 -5.61 18.89 23.22
N PRO A 132 -5.32 17.77 23.92
CA PRO A 132 -4.96 16.49 23.29
C PRO A 132 -6.04 16.02 22.32
N THR A 133 -5.62 15.58 21.13
CA THR A 133 -6.49 15.11 20.06
C THR A 133 -6.12 13.68 19.66
N THR A 134 -7.12 12.81 19.51
CA THR A 134 -6.93 11.43 19.03
C THR A 134 -7.70 11.24 17.74
N GLU A 135 -6.99 10.72 16.73
CA GLU A 135 -7.55 10.53 15.40
C GLU A 135 -7.25 9.15 14.83
N THR A 136 -8.25 8.59 14.17
CA THR A 136 -8.15 7.29 13.52
C THR A 136 -8.35 7.44 12.02
N LEU A 137 -7.38 6.96 11.22
CA LEU A 137 -7.44 6.97 9.78
C LEU A 137 -7.84 5.58 9.26
N ARG A 138 -8.75 5.55 8.27
CA ARG A 138 -9.17 4.31 7.62
C ARG A 138 -8.46 4.16 6.28
N VAL A 139 -7.68 3.08 6.13
CA VAL A 139 -6.93 2.78 4.91
C VAL A 139 -7.69 1.72 4.12
N ALA A 140 -8.12 2.06 2.91
CA ALA A 140 -8.71 1.11 1.98
C ALA A 140 -7.58 0.35 1.27
N ALA A 141 -7.21 -0.81 1.78
CA ALA A 141 -6.11 -1.63 1.29
C ALA A 141 -6.45 -3.12 1.31
N GLY A 142 -5.97 -3.82 0.31
CA GLY A 142 -5.85 -5.27 0.27
C GLY A 142 -4.44 -5.67 -0.09
N ALA A 143 -4.24 -6.92 -0.49
CA ALA A 143 -2.95 -7.38 -0.94
C ALA A 143 -3.05 -8.39 -2.08
N LEU A 144 -2.01 -8.44 -2.93
CA LEU A 144 -1.77 -9.51 -3.89
C LEU A 144 -0.66 -10.41 -3.40
N LYS A 145 -0.81 -11.71 -3.64
CA LYS A 145 0.23 -12.71 -3.49
C LYS A 145 0.22 -13.57 -4.74
N LEU A 146 1.29 -13.51 -5.53
CA LEU A 146 1.36 -14.05 -6.86
C LEU A 146 2.25 -15.28 -6.92
N SER A 147 1.89 -16.22 -7.79
CA SER A 147 2.70 -17.39 -8.12
C SER A 147 2.57 -17.72 -9.61
N GLY A 148 3.57 -18.41 -10.16
CA GLY A 148 3.57 -18.92 -11.53
C GLY A 148 3.49 -20.44 -11.55
N ALA A 149 2.87 -21.00 -12.58
CA ALA A 149 2.82 -22.44 -12.85
C ALA A 149 2.90 -22.73 -14.34
N VAL A 150 3.26 -23.95 -14.70
CA VAL A 150 3.10 -24.54 -16.03
C VAL A 150 2.28 -25.81 -15.83
N GLY A 151 1.03 -25.83 -16.33
CA GLY A 151 0.10 -26.88 -15.96
C GLY A 151 -0.08 -26.97 -14.44
N ASP A 152 0.16 -28.15 -13.86
CA ASP A 152 0.06 -28.39 -12.42
C ASP A 152 1.38 -28.16 -11.67
N GLN A 153 2.47 -27.87 -12.38
CA GLN A 153 3.79 -27.69 -11.80
C GLN A 153 4.06 -26.22 -11.46
N LYS A 154 4.45 -25.95 -10.20
CA LYS A 154 4.84 -24.61 -9.78
C LYS A 154 6.19 -24.24 -10.38
N ILE A 155 6.30 -23.05 -10.94
CA ILE A 155 7.57 -22.51 -11.41
C ILE A 155 8.42 -22.11 -10.18
N PRO A 156 9.72 -22.48 -10.15
CA PRO A 156 10.62 -22.06 -9.10
C PRO A 156 10.64 -20.53 -8.92
N PRO A 157 10.63 -20.00 -7.69
CA PRO A 157 10.53 -18.56 -7.43
C PRO A 157 11.61 -17.68 -8.10
N ALA A 158 12.78 -18.24 -8.38
CA ALA A 158 13.87 -17.54 -9.03
C ALA A 158 13.66 -17.35 -10.55
N GLN A 159 12.77 -18.13 -11.16
CA GLN A 159 12.56 -18.17 -12.61
C GLN A 159 11.35 -17.37 -13.08
N VAL A 160 10.53 -16.82 -12.18
CA VAL A 160 9.37 -16.03 -12.54
C VAL A 160 9.33 -14.71 -11.76
N LEU A 161 9.07 -13.65 -12.47
CA LEU A 161 8.90 -12.30 -11.91
C LEU A 161 7.57 -11.71 -12.35
N PHE A 162 7.03 -10.84 -11.49
CA PHE A 162 5.76 -10.18 -11.76
C PHE A 162 5.94 -8.67 -11.81
N SER A 163 5.14 -8.04 -12.66
CA SER A 163 4.96 -6.59 -12.72
C SER A 163 3.47 -6.28 -12.59
N VAL A 164 3.16 -5.25 -11.80
CA VAL A 164 1.79 -4.84 -11.50
C VAL A 164 1.57 -3.42 -11.99
N PHE A 165 0.47 -3.22 -12.72
CA PHE A 165 0.09 -1.94 -13.32
C PHE A 165 -1.32 -1.54 -12.88
N VAL A 166 -1.58 -0.24 -12.81
CA VAL A 166 -2.94 0.32 -12.72
C VAL A 166 -3.41 0.60 -14.15
N PRO A 167 -4.54 0.05 -14.60
CA PRO A 167 -5.11 0.39 -15.90
C PRO A 167 -5.35 1.90 -16.01
N VAL A 168 -4.95 2.51 -17.13
CA VAL A 168 -5.16 3.93 -17.39
C VAL A 168 -5.79 4.10 -18.78
N GLY A 169 -7.06 4.47 -18.82
CA GLY A 169 -7.79 4.68 -20.07
C GLY A 169 -7.78 3.43 -20.96
N THR A 170 -7.48 3.60 -22.23
CA THR A 170 -7.39 2.53 -23.23
C THR A 170 -5.98 1.95 -23.41
N ASN A 171 -5.01 2.38 -22.59
CA ASN A 171 -3.65 1.85 -22.65
C ASN A 171 -3.62 0.41 -22.13
N SER A 172 -3.15 -0.52 -22.95
CA SER A 172 -3.14 -1.97 -22.66
C SER A 172 -2.29 -2.35 -21.44
N GLU A 173 -1.25 -1.58 -21.09
CA GLU A 173 -0.39 -1.87 -19.95
C GLU A 173 -0.71 -1.01 -18.73
N GLY A 174 -1.16 0.23 -18.92
CA GLY A 174 -1.43 1.15 -17.83
C GLY A 174 -0.18 1.76 -17.20
N ARG A 175 -0.30 2.25 -15.95
CA ARG A 175 0.80 2.84 -15.19
C ARG A 175 1.44 1.80 -14.27
N LEU A 176 2.75 1.60 -14.42
CA LEU A 176 3.51 0.69 -13.55
C LEU A 176 3.41 1.11 -12.07
N VAL A 177 3.03 0.18 -11.22
CA VAL A 177 3.05 0.29 -9.76
C VAL A 177 4.37 -0.25 -9.22
N ARG A 178 4.69 -1.49 -9.59
CA ARG A 178 5.93 -2.17 -9.19
C ARG A 178 6.29 -3.29 -10.18
N SER A 179 7.58 -3.46 -10.42
CA SER A 179 8.17 -4.57 -11.17
C SER A 179 9.10 -5.41 -10.28
N GLY A 180 9.52 -6.56 -10.79
CA GLY A 180 10.45 -7.45 -10.10
C GLY A 180 9.88 -8.09 -8.82
N ILE A 181 8.57 -8.22 -8.72
CA ILE A 181 7.90 -8.88 -7.60
C ILE A 181 8.16 -10.38 -7.69
N LYS A 182 8.58 -10.99 -6.57
CA LYS A 182 8.89 -12.41 -6.49
C LYS A 182 7.65 -13.23 -6.13
N THR A 183 7.68 -14.51 -6.47
CA THR A 183 6.65 -15.47 -6.05
C THR A 183 6.45 -15.46 -4.54
N GLY A 184 5.19 -15.37 -4.10
CA GLY A 184 4.80 -15.37 -2.70
C GLY A 184 5.01 -14.06 -1.96
N GLU A 185 5.58 -13.03 -2.59
CA GLU A 185 5.72 -11.71 -1.99
C GLU A 185 4.35 -11.05 -1.80
N LEU A 186 4.12 -10.49 -0.60
CA LEU A 186 2.86 -9.81 -0.27
C LEU A 186 2.94 -8.34 -0.70
N LEU A 187 2.23 -7.99 -1.75
CA LEU A 187 2.12 -6.63 -2.27
C LEU A 187 0.85 -5.96 -1.75
N ARG A 188 0.97 -5.00 -0.84
CA ARG A 188 -0.15 -4.23 -0.30
C ARG A 188 -0.53 -3.09 -1.24
N LEU A 189 -1.79 -3.05 -1.67
CA LEU A 189 -2.29 -2.14 -2.69
C LEU A 189 -3.60 -1.50 -2.25
N PRO A 190 -3.95 -0.30 -2.75
CA PRO A 190 -5.32 0.20 -2.68
C PRO A 190 -6.32 -0.80 -3.25
N GLU A 191 -7.55 -0.77 -2.77
CA GLU A 191 -8.65 -1.48 -3.42
C GLU A 191 -8.78 -1.05 -4.88
N GLY A 192 -8.92 -2.01 -5.80
CA GLY A 192 -9.04 -1.73 -7.24
C GLY A 192 -8.72 -2.93 -8.12
N THR A 193 -8.75 -2.71 -9.44
CA THR A 193 -8.32 -3.68 -10.44
C THR A 193 -6.92 -3.36 -10.92
N TYR A 194 -6.09 -4.39 -11.04
CA TYR A 194 -4.70 -4.29 -11.45
C TYR A 194 -4.41 -5.23 -12.60
N HIS A 195 -3.67 -4.72 -13.58
CA HIS A 195 -3.12 -5.55 -14.64
C HIS A 195 -1.80 -6.15 -14.17
N VAL A 196 -1.71 -7.48 -14.17
CA VAL A 196 -0.53 -8.23 -13.72
C VAL A 196 0.11 -8.91 -14.91
N VAL A 197 1.41 -8.67 -15.09
CA VAL A 197 2.24 -9.31 -16.10
C VAL A 197 3.23 -10.23 -15.38
N SER A 198 3.23 -11.50 -15.75
CA SER A 198 4.17 -12.52 -15.27
C SER A 198 5.14 -12.88 -16.39
N THR A 199 6.44 -12.87 -16.11
CA THR A 199 7.48 -13.25 -17.04
C THR A 199 8.22 -14.46 -16.49
N TYR A 200 8.19 -15.56 -17.23
CA TYR A 200 8.91 -16.79 -16.91
C TYR A 200 10.18 -16.91 -17.77
N GLY A 201 11.33 -16.96 -17.11
CA GLY A 201 12.63 -16.85 -17.77
C GLY A 201 12.89 -15.43 -18.32
N GLU A 202 13.71 -15.34 -19.35
CA GLU A 202 14.19 -14.05 -19.90
C GLU A 202 13.83 -13.85 -21.38
N SER A 203 12.79 -14.51 -21.88
CA SER A 203 12.40 -14.43 -23.28
C SER A 203 10.92 -14.04 -23.47
N ASN A 204 10.16 -14.84 -24.19
CA ASN A 204 8.79 -14.53 -24.55
C ASN A 204 7.69 -15.26 -23.77
N ALA A 205 8.06 -16.03 -22.72
CA ALA A 205 7.09 -16.73 -21.90
C ALA A 205 6.40 -15.77 -20.92
N ILE A 206 5.47 -14.99 -21.42
CA ILE A 206 4.77 -13.93 -20.69
C ILE A 206 3.29 -14.32 -20.54
N GLN A 207 2.74 -14.13 -19.32
CA GLN A 207 1.32 -14.28 -19.03
C GLN A 207 0.76 -13.01 -18.41
N ARG A 208 -0.50 -12.70 -18.73
CA ARG A 208 -1.19 -11.51 -18.26
C ARG A 208 -2.52 -11.89 -17.62
N ALA A 209 -2.90 -11.14 -16.56
CA ALA A 209 -4.20 -11.28 -15.94
C ALA A 209 -4.63 -9.96 -15.27
N ASP A 210 -5.92 -9.68 -15.28
CA ASP A 210 -6.51 -8.61 -14.50
C ASP A 210 -7.00 -9.17 -13.17
N LEU A 211 -6.50 -8.64 -12.07
CA LEU A 211 -6.81 -9.10 -10.73
C LEU A 211 -7.45 -8.00 -9.90
N ARG A 212 -8.50 -8.35 -9.18
CA ARG A 212 -9.17 -7.44 -8.25
C ARG A 212 -8.58 -7.58 -6.86
N VAL A 213 -8.16 -6.45 -6.30
CA VAL A 213 -7.78 -6.31 -4.90
C VAL A 213 -8.97 -5.79 -4.12
N GLU A 214 -9.41 -6.55 -3.14
CA GLU A 214 -10.51 -6.19 -2.25
C GLU A 214 -9.95 -5.73 -0.90
N ASN A 215 -10.65 -4.76 -0.32
CA ASN A 215 -10.28 -4.21 0.96
C ASN A 215 -10.28 -5.25 2.09
N GLY A 216 -9.20 -5.29 2.85
CA GLY A 216 -9.01 -6.22 3.97
C GLY A 216 -8.71 -7.67 3.57
N LYS A 217 -8.59 -7.98 2.27
CA LYS A 217 -8.35 -9.35 1.78
C LYS A 217 -6.99 -9.49 1.12
N VAL A 218 -6.47 -10.72 1.13
CA VAL A 218 -5.34 -11.15 0.32
C VAL A 218 -5.89 -11.90 -0.88
N THR A 219 -5.66 -11.38 -2.08
CA THR A 219 -5.95 -12.07 -3.34
C THR A 219 -4.73 -12.90 -3.71
N GLU A 220 -4.85 -14.23 -3.62
CA GLU A 220 -3.85 -15.16 -4.11
C GLU A 220 -4.17 -15.58 -5.54
N ALA A 221 -3.20 -15.41 -6.46
CA ALA A 221 -3.38 -15.78 -7.85
C ALA A 221 -2.17 -16.54 -8.40
N THR A 222 -2.44 -17.61 -9.17
CA THR A 222 -1.44 -18.35 -9.91
C THR A 222 -1.61 -18.05 -11.40
N LEU A 223 -0.56 -17.48 -12.03
CA LEU A 223 -0.54 -17.27 -13.47
C LEU A 223 0.04 -18.52 -14.15
N ASN A 224 -0.78 -19.16 -14.99
CA ASN A 224 -0.41 -20.40 -15.66
C ASN A 224 0.22 -20.10 -17.00
N HIS A 225 1.53 -20.36 -17.12
CA HIS A 225 2.28 -20.18 -18.35
C HIS A 225 2.14 -21.39 -19.27
N ARG A 226 2.06 -21.11 -20.56
CA ARG A 226 2.22 -22.10 -21.61
C ARG A 226 3.61 -21.98 -22.17
N ALA A 227 4.57 -22.70 -21.58
CA ALA A 227 6.00 -22.56 -21.86
C ALA A 227 6.76 -23.83 -21.50
N ALA A 228 7.97 -23.96 -22.01
CA ALA A 228 8.94 -24.97 -21.60
C ALA A 228 10.37 -24.43 -21.67
N THR A 229 11.28 -25.04 -20.92
CA THR A 229 12.72 -24.76 -21.00
C THR A 229 13.37 -25.74 -21.98
N VAL A 230 14.10 -25.20 -22.96
CA VAL A 230 14.84 -25.98 -23.93
C VAL A 230 16.35 -25.77 -23.74
N THR A 231 17.12 -26.85 -23.83
CA THR A 231 18.59 -26.81 -23.86
C THR A 231 19.02 -26.83 -25.33
N LEU A 232 19.76 -25.83 -25.76
CA LEU A 232 20.22 -25.72 -27.13
C LEU A 232 21.60 -26.39 -27.29
N LYS A 233 21.77 -27.19 -28.35
CA LYS A 233 22.98 -27.91 -28.61
C LYS A 233 23.33 -27.89 -30.11
N LEU A 234 24.62 -27.67 -30.44
CA LEU A 234 25.16 -27.95 -31.77
C LEU A 234 26.04 -29.18 -31.64
N VAL A 235 25.75 -30.22 -32.41
CA VAL A 235 26.42 -31.53 -32.30
C VAL A 235 26.91 -31.99 -33.69
N ALA A 236 28.00 -32.79 -33.74
CA ALA A 236 28.50 -33.38 -34.99
C ALA A 236 27.55 -34.45 -35.55
N ALA A 237 26.90 -35.19 -34.66
CA ALA A 237 25.90 -36.21 -34.96
C ALA A 237 24.90 -36.26 -33.81
N ALA A 238 23.70 -36.80 -34.04
CA ALA A 238 22.67 -36.93 -32.99
C ALA A 238 23.22 -37.66 -31.77
N GLY A 239 23.05 -37.06 -30.58
CA GLY A 239 23.56 -37.57 -29.31
C GLY A 239 25.06 -37.43 -29.08
N ALA A 240 25.82 -36.77 -29.99
CA ALA A 240 27.23 -36.48 -29.79
C ALA A 240 27.41 -35.30 -28.79
N GLU A 241 28.69 -35.13 -28.38
CA GLU A 241 29.09 -33.99 -27.53
C GLU A 241 28.81 -32.66 -28.25
N ALA A 242 28.34 -31.68 -27.49
CA ALA A 242 28.02 -30.36 -28.06
C ALA A 242 29.28 -29.49 -28.21
N PHE A 243 29.33 -28.73 -29.30
CA PHE A 243 30.39 -27.77 -29.57
C PHE A 243 30.34 -26.59 -28.60
N ALA A 244 31.44 -26.37 -27.87
CA ALA A 244 31.62 -25.21 -27.02
C ALA A 244 31.71 -23.92 -27.84
N GLY A 245 31.34 -22.77 -27.23
CA GLY A 245 31.49 -21.48 -27.89
C GLY A 245 30.55 -21.25 -29.08
N THR A 246 29.48 -22.06 -29.21
CA THR A 246 28.45 -21.87 -30.23
C THR A 246 27.55 -20.68 -29.89
N ALA A 247 27.31 -19.80 -30.84
CA ALA A 247 26.34 -18.73 -30.72
C ALA A 247 25.00 -19.19 -31.29
N PHE A 248 23.96 -19.11 -30.46
CA PHE A 248 22.58 -19.49 -30.82
C PHE A 248 21.70 -18.26 -30.93
N SER A 249 20.85 -18.24 -31.94
CA SER A 249 19.75 -17.28 -32.08
C SER A 249 18.44 -18.06 -32.24
N VAL A 250 17.48 -17.82 -31.35
CA VAL A 250 16.12 -18.37 -31.42
C VAL A 250 15.24 -17.33 -32.05
N LEU A 251 14.54 -17.67 -33.14
CA LEU A 251 13.69 -16.77 -33.89
C LEU A 251 12.25 -17.29 -33.97
N THR A 252 11.32 -16.41 -34.21
CA THR A 252 9.99 -16.79 -34.68
C THR A 252 10.08 -17.30 -36.12
N PRO A 253 9.06 -18.06 -36.62
CA PRO A 253 9.01 -18.42 -38.06
C PRO A 253 9.02 -17.20 -38.99
N GLY A 254 8.61 -16.03 -38.50
CA GLY A 254 8.65 -14.75 -39.25
C GLY A 254 10.02 -14.09 -39.30
N GLY A 255 11.01 -14.62 -38.57
CA GLY A 255 12.39 -14.12 -38.54
C GLY A 255 12.71 -13.14 -37.41
N ASP A 256 11.76 -12.86 -36.49
CA ASP A 256 12.00 -12.00 -35.34
C ASP A 256 12.84 -12.75 -34.29
N THR A 257 13.93 -12.14 -33.85
CA THR A 257 14.78 -12.73 -32.80
C THR A 257 14.11 -12.65 -31.45
N ILE A 258 13.93 -13.80 -30.79
CA ILE A 258 13.35 -13.92 -29.44
C ILE A 258 14.46 -13.92 -28.39
N ARG A 259 15.52 -14.71 -28.60
CA ARG A 259 16.64 -14.85 -27.65
C ARG A 259 17.94 -15.18 -28.37
N GLU A 260 19.02 -14.64 -27.84
CA GLU A 260 20.38 -15.03 -28.19
C GLU A 260 21.09 -15.63 -26.96
N ALA A 261 21.90 -16.64 -27.18
CA ALA A 261 22.67 -17.31 -26.14
C ALA A 261 23.99 -17.84 -26.72
N ILE A 262 25.00 -17.94 -25.87
CA ILE A 262 26.33 -18.49 -26.25
C ILE A 262 26.70 -19.56 -25.24
N GLY A 263 27.22 -20.71 -25.74
CA GLY A 263 27.66 -21.80 -24.88
C GLY A 263 27.57 -23.16 -25.56
N ALA A 264 27.87 -24.23 -24.82
CA ALA A 264 27.65 -25.60 -25.27
C ALA A 264 26.21 -26.07 -25.03
N PHE A 265 25.60 -25.63 -23.89
CA PHE A 265 24.30 -26.06 -23.38
C PHE A 265 23.48 -24.90 -22.81
N PRO A 266 23.27 -23.80 -23.55
CA PRO A 266 22.46 -22.72 -23.01
C PRO A 266 21.00 -23.16 -22.87
N GLU A 267 20.39 -22.84 -21.71
CA GLU A 267 18.98 -23.08 -21.45
C GLU A 267 18.18 -21.81 -21.79
N VAL A 268 17.06 -21.98 -22.48
CA VAL A 268 16.17 -20.91 -22.87
C VAL A 268 14.73 -21.32 -22.58
N THR A 269 14.02 -20.49 -21.79
CA THR A 269 12.59 -20.67 -21.55
C THR A 269 11.81 -19.98 -22.64
N LEU A 270 10.97 -20.70 -23.36
CA LEU A 270 10.18 -20.22 -24.50
C LEU A 270 8.69 -20.46 -24.29
N ALA A 271 7.87 -19.57 -24.79
CA ALA A 271 6.44 -19.82 -24.89
C ALA A 271 6.16 -21.02 -25.82
N GLU A 272 5.04 -21.69 -25.64
CA GLU A 272 4.57 -22.70 -26.57
C GLU A 272 4.41 -22.11 -27.98
N GLY A 273 4.96 -22.79 -28.98
CA GLY A 273 4.92 -22.34 -30.37
C GLY A 273 6.01 -22.95 -31.25
N ASP A 274 6.05 -22.50 -32.49
CA ASP A 274 7.05 -22.90 -33.48
C ASP A 274 8.19 -21.88 -33.53
N TYR A 275 9.43 -22.36 -33.70
CA TYR A 275 10.64 -21.55 -33.68
C TYR A 275 11.67 -22.04 -34.69
N VAL A 276 12.57 -21.14 -35.05
CA VAL A 276 13.76 -21.43 -35.84
C VAL A 276 14.98 -21.18 -34.98
N LEU A 277 15.83 -22.20 -34.83
CA LEU A 277 17.11 -22.11 -34.16
C LEU A 277 18.22 -21.93 -35.19
N ILE A 278 19.00 -20.88 -35.06
CA ILE A 278 20.24 -20.66 -35.83
C ILE A 278 21.40 -20.85 -34.89
N ALA A 279 22.32 -21.79 -35.23
CA ALA A 279 23.59 -21.99 -34.52
C ALA A 279 24.74 -21.54 -35.40
N ARG A 280 25.64 -20.71 -34.86
CA ARG A 280 26.86 -20.24 -35.54
C ARG A 280 28.10 -20.75 -34.78
N HIS A 281 28.97 -21.46 -35.48
CA HIS A 281 30.22 -22.01 -34.95
C HIS A 281 31.29 -22.03 -36.02
N ASP A 282 32.49 -21.52 -35.72
CA ASP A 282 33.64 -21.47 -36.61
C ASP A 282 33.31 -20.92 -38.02
N GLY A 283 32.50 -19.85 -38.07
CA GLY A 283 32.12 -19.20 -39.33
C GLY A 283 31.05 -19.94 -40.10
N GLN A 284 30.59 -21.09 -39.69
CA GLN A 284 29.50 -21.86 -40.27
C GLN A 284 28.18 -21.56 -39.59
N VAL A 285 27.10 -21.68 -40.38
CA VAL A 285 25.72 -21.41 -39.90
C VAL A 285 24.85 -22.66 -40.12
N TYR A 286 24.21 -23.07 -39.07
CA TYR A 286 23.33 -24.24 -39.07
C TYR A 286 21.94 -23.82 -38.61
N THR A 287 20.89 -24.41 -39.20
CA THR A 287 19.53 -24.04 -38.91
C THR A 287 18.67 -25.26 -38.62
N ARG A 288 17.75 -25.14 -37.66
CA ARG A 288 16.76 -26.17 -37.33
C ARG A 288 15.45 -25.53 -36.91
N GLU A 289 14.35 -25.98 -37.50
CA GLU A 289 13.00 -25.70 -37.01
C GLU A 289 12.67 -26.65 -35.87
N PHE A 290 11.97 -26.13 -34.85
CA PHE A 290 11.52 -26.92 -33.73
C PHE A 290 10.25 -26.32 -33.13
N LYS A 291 9.50 -27.16 -32.40
CA LYS A 291 8.28 -26.76 -31.70
C LYS A 291 8.47 -26.84 -30.20
N VAL A 292 8.00 -25.86 -29.45
CA VAL A 292 7.91 -25.89 -27.98
C VAL A 292 6.50 -26.30 -27.58
N GLU A 293 6.40 -27.30 -26.73
CA GLU A 293 5.15 -27.77 -26.14
C GLU A 293 5.16 -27.47 -24.64
N SER A 294 4.05 -26.95 -24.13
CA SER A 294 3.95 -26.52 -22.73
C SER A 294 4.25 -27.67 -21.76
N GLY A 295 5.18 -27.41 -20.82
CA GLY A 295 5.57 -28.35 -19.77
C GLY A 295 6.47 -29.49 -20.24
N LEU A 296 6.93 -29.48 -21.51
CA LEU A 296 7.82 -30.49 -22.05
C LEU A 296 9.24 -29.90 -22.24
N ASP A 297 10.03 -29.96 -21.19
CA ASP A 297 11.43 -29.57 -21.24
C ASP A 297 12.25 -30.59 -22.03
N ARG A 298 13.09 -30.13 -22.96
CA ARG A 298 13.87 -31.00 -23.82
C ARG A 298 15.08 -30.35 -24.44
N ASP A 299 15.99 -31.21 -24.96
CA ASP A 299 17.14 -30.79 -25.76
C ASP A 299 16.73 -30.53 -27.21
N ILE A 300 17.25 -29.45 -27.76
CA ILE A 300 17.14 -29.10 -29.17
C ILE A 300 18.52 -29.21 -29.81
N GLU A 301 18.80 -30.32 -30.50
CA GLU A 301 20.08 -30.58 -31.14
C GLU A 301 20.04 -30.05 -32.60
N VAL A 302 21.01 -29.22 -32.96
CA VAL A 302 21.30 -28.89 -34.36
C VAL A 302 22.49 -29.75 -34.77
N VAL A 303 22.34 -30.52 -35.86
CA VAL A 303 23.42 -31.36 -36.36
C VAL A 303 24.27 -30.58 -37.38
N ALA A 304 25.56 -30.43 -37.09
CA ALA A 304 26.52 -29.80 -37.98
C ALA A 304 26.78 -30.79 -39.15
N LYS A 305 25.95 -30.70 -40.19
CA LYS A 305 26.24 -31.45 -41.43
C LYS A 305 27.41 -30.77 -42.14
N SER A 306 28.55 -31.47 -42.28
CA SER A 306 29.60 -31.11 -43.23
C SER A 306 28.98 -31.13 -44.63
N GLY A 307 28.90 -29.97 -45.29
CA GLY A 307 28.50 -29.84 -46.68
C GLY A 307 29.52 -30.43 -47.63
#